data_4dbacde3a0affe3a2211c3451147dbd0
#
_entry.id   4dbacde3a0affe3a2211c3451147dbd0
#
_cell.length_a   1.000
_cell.length_b   1.000
_cell.length_c   1.000
_cell.angle_alpha   90.00
_cell.angle_beta   90.00
_cell.angle_gamma   90.00
#
_symmetry.space_group_name_H-M   'P 1'
#
loop_
_entity.id
_entity.type
_entity.pdbx_description
1 polymer ?
#
loop_
_entity_poly.entity_id
_entity_poly.type
_entity_poly.pdbx_seq_one_letter_code
_entity_poly.pdbx_strand_id
1 'polypeptide(L)'
;KDYRREQKKKKENTAQRVEQHNYIYGLKKYLKEDTFFQVVSPVKKTEIEISVNGSSYTLLHTWKKMMTVGRASDVLICDVQKMLTQIQETVGFEYIKLCGIFSDDLHIYNETASKVPVYSFSYLDKILDFVIVNHLKPWLQLSYMPEKLAKYPNRRLFGANVSQPHSVSAWCQLVHEFLLHITDRYGLDTIKTWKFGLWNQPNTSSDLFGFTNENDFFLFYKSTY
;
A
#
# COMPACT_ATOMS: atom_id res chain seq x y z
N LYS A 1 43.74 19.45 -7.49
CA LYS A 1 42.58 19.01 -6.64
C LYS A 1 41.39 18.63 -7.50
N ASP A 2 41.16 19.23 -8.67
CA ASP A 2 39.97 18.97 -9.52
C ASP A 2 40.06 17.63 -10.27
N TYR A 3 41.21 17.22 -10.77
CA TYR A 3 41.35 15.94 -11.47
C TYR A 3 41.00 14.72 -10.60
N ARG A 4 41.31 14.75 -9.30
CA ARG A 4 40.94 13.68 -8.36
C ARG A 4 39.42 13.66 -8.07
N ARG A 5 38.73 14.82 -8.08
CA ARG A 5 37.29 14.93 -7.92
C ARG A 5 36.53 14.37 -9.15
N GLU A 6 37.04 14.67 -10.36
CA GLU A 6 36.45 14.10 -11.59
C GLU A 6 36.61 12.58 -11.69
N GLN A 7 37.78 12.05 -11.31
CA GLN A 7 38.04 10.62 -11.29
C GLN A 7 37.12 9.91 -10.25
N LYS A 8 36.84 10.54 -9.11
CA LYS A 8 35.94 10.01 -8.10
C LYS A 8 34.49 10.00 -8.60
N LYS A 9 34.01 11.09 -9.21
CA LYS A 9 32.68 11.15 -9.85
C LYS A 9 32.52 10.15 -11.00
N LYS A 10 33.53 9.93 -11.82
CA LYS A 10 33.51 8.89 -12.87
C LYS A 10 33.41 7.49 -12.29
N LYS A 11 34.10 7.18 -11.19
CA LYS A 11 34.02 5.88 -10.52
C LYS A 11 32.63 5.65 -9.86
N GLU A 12 32.06 6.67 -9.21
CA GLU A 12 30.73 6.61 -8.61
C GLU A 12 29.63 6.41 -9.67
N ASN A 13 29.71 7.13 -10.81
CA ASN A 13 28.79 6.94 -11.94
C ASN A 13 28.94 5.55 -12.61
N THR A 14 30.16 5.01 -12.64
CA THR A 14 30.39 3.65 -13.18
C THR A 14 29.85 2.59 -12.23
N ALA A 15 30.01 2.76 -10.91
CA ALA A 15 29.46 1.86 -9.90
C ALA A 15 27.90 1.84 -9.93
N GLN A 16 27.27 3.02 -10.01
CA GLN A 16 25.80 3.09 -10.16
C GLN A 16 25.29 2.45 -11.47
N ARG A 17 26.02 2.61 -12.58
CA ARG A 17 25.69 1.93 -13.84
C ARG A 17 25.83 0.40 -13.75
N VAL A 18 26.85 -0.07 -13.04
CA VAL A 18 27.06 -1.51 -12.81
C VAL A 18 25.98 -2.08 -11.90
N GLU A 19 25.56 -1.36 -10.83
CA GLU A 19 24.44 -1.79 -9.98
C GLU A 19 23.12 -1.82 -10.74
N GLN A 20 22.81 -0.81 -11.56
CA GLN A 20 21.62 -0.83 -12.43
C GLN A 20 21.70 -1.96 -13.46
N HIS A 21 22.87 -2.24 -14.03
CA HIS A 21 23.07 -3.34 -14.97
C HIS A 21 22.89 -4.70 -14.30
N ASN A 22 23.42 -4.88 -13.09
CA ASN A 22 23.26 -6.10 -12.30
C ASN A 22 21.80 -6.31 -11.84
N TYR A 23 21.07 -5.23 -11.53
CA TYR A 23 19.65 -5.30 -11.24
C TYR A 23 18.83 -5.77 -12.47
N ILE A 24 19.12 -5.23 -13.65
CA ILE A 24 18.49 -5.64 -14.91
C ILE A 24 18.90 -7.08 -15.29
N TYR A 25 20.15 -7.50 -15.04
CA TYR A 25 20.60 -8.88 -15.26
C TYR A 25 19.98 -9.87 -14.28
N GLY A 26 19.77 -9.46 -13.02
CA GLY A 26 19.06 -10.27 -12.03
C GLY A 26 17.60 -10.52 -12.44
N LEU A 27 16.93 -9.53 -13.02
CA LEU A 27 15.58 -9.68 -13.56
C LEU A 27 15.53 -10.58 -14.80
N LYS A 28 16.56 -10.55 -15.67
CA LYS A 28 16.67 -11.44 -16.85
C LYS A 28 16.72 -12.92 -16.50
N LYS A 29 17.25 -13.28 -15.33
CA LYS A 29 17.30 -14.68 -14.87
C LYS A 29 15.94 -15.27 -14.53
N TYR A 30 14.95 -14.42 -14.23
CA TYR A 30 13.58 -14.82 -13.90
C TYR A 30 12.59 -14.65 -15.05
N LEU A 31 12.98 -13.93 -16.11
CA LEU A 31 12.18 -13.76 -17.32
C LEU A 31 12.82 -14.62 -18.42
N LYS A 32 12.06 -15.57 -18.95
CA LYS A 32 12.52 -16.37 -20.09
C LYS A 32 13.02 -15.44 -21.18
N GLU A 33 14.29 -15.60 -21.60
CA GLU A 33 15.06 -14.65 -22.42
C GLU A 33 14.41 -14.23 -23.74
N ASP A 34 13.44 -14.98 -24.25
CA ASP A 34 12.90 -14.77 -25.60
C ASP A 34 11.73 -13.78 -25.72
N THR A 35 11.22 -13.27 -24.62
CA THR A 35 9.99 -12.43 -24.66
C THR A 35 10.23 -10.92 -24.53
N PHE A 36 11.39 -10.47 -24.12
CA PHE A 36 11.59 -9.06 -23.76
C PHE A 36 12.40 -8.20 -24.75
N PHE A 37 12.98 -8.81 -25.79
CA PHE A 37 13.75 -8.09 -26.82
C PHE A 37 13.25 -8.32 -28.24
N GLN A 38 11.96 -8.51 -28.42
CA GLN A 38 11.37 -8.24 -29.73
C GLN A 38 11.27 -6.75 -29.92
N VAL A 39 12.31 -6.26 -30.58
CA VAL A 39 12.27 -5.11 -31.46
C VAL A 39 11.46 -3.92 -30.92
N VAL A 40 12.16 -3.01 -30.29
CA VAL A 40 11.72 -1.61 -30.39
C VAL A 40 11.67 -1.30 -31.90
N SER A 41 10.51 -1.45 -32.50
CA SER A 41 10.24 -0.88 -33.81
C SER A 41 10.75 0.56 -33.78
N PRO A 42 11.41 1.05 -34.83
CA PRO A 42 11.92 2.42 -34.82
C PRO A 42 10.80 3.33 -34.33
N VAL A 43 11.06 4.05 -33.24
CA VAL A 43 10.09 4.95 -32.61
C VAL A 43 9.51 5.83 -33.72
N LYS A 44 8.27 5.54 -34.14
CA LYS A 44 7.60 6.30 -35.16
C LYS A 44 7.47 7.71 -34.61
N LYS A 45 8.23 8.65 -35.14
CA LYS A 45 8.18 10.04 -34.70
C LYS A 45 6.73 10.53 -34.94
N THR A 46 6.00 10.70 -33.86
CA THR A 46 4.63 11.22 -33.90
C THR A 46 4.72 12.69 -33.61
N GLU A 47 4.34 13.52 -34.57
CA GLU A 47 4.16 14.95 -34.36
C GLU A 47 2.76 15.16 -33.77
N ILE A 48 2.68 15.84 -32.64
CA ILE A 48 1.43 16.20 -31.98
C ILE A 48 1.30 17.72 -32.12
N GLU A 49 0.30 18.16 -32.87
CA GLU A 49 -0.05 19.56 -32.96
C GLU A 49 -1.07 19.89 -31.86
N ILE A 50 -0.72 20.86 -31.01
CA ILE A 50 -1.60 21.31 -29.92
C ILE A 50 -2.06 22.72 -30.25
N SER A 51 -3.35 22.91 -30.54
CA SER A 51 -3.98 24.22 -30.71
C SER A 51 -4.40 24.76 -29.34
N VAL A 52 -3.81 25.89 -28.94
CA VAL A 52 -4.15 26.59 -27.69
C VAL A 52 -5.30 27.59 -27.87
N ASN A 53 -5.80 27.79 -29.11
CA ASN A 53 -6.86 28.74 -29.43
C ASN A 53 -8.23 28.05 -29.56
N GLY A 54 -8.34 26.77 -29.22
CA GLY A 54 -9.58 26.02 -29.23
C GLY A 54 -10.52 26.37 -28.07
N SER A 55 -11.76 25.87 -28.13
CA SER A 55 -12.70 25.95 -27.03
C SER A 55 -12.10 25.26 -25.79
N SER A 56 -12.08 25.92 -24.62
CA SER A 56 -11.61 25.36 -23.37
C SER A 56 -12.78 24.99 -22.47
N TYR A 57 -12.60 23.96 -21.64
CA TYR A 57 -13.53 23.59 -20.60
C TYR A 57 -12.74 23.37 -19.28
N THR A 58 -13.45 23.51 -18.18
CA THR A 58 -12.83 23.39 -16.88
C THR A 58 -12.32 21.97 -16.64
N LEU A 59 -11.03 21.84 -16.31
CA LEU A 59 -10.45 20.57 -15.89
C LEU A 59 -10.94 20.22 -14.47
N LEU A 60 -11.69 19.15 -14.33
CA LEU A 60 -12.33 18.76 -13.07
C LEU A 60 -11.39 18.22 -12.00
N HIS A 61 -10.12 18.00 -12.27
CA HIS A 61 -9.12 17.45 -11.34
C HIS A 61 -9.58 16.21 -10.54
N THR A 62 -10.36 15.32 -11.17
CA THR A 62 -10.93 14.13 -10.52
C THR A 62 -9.87 13.22 -9.87
N TRP A 63 -8.65 13.28 -10.37
CA TRP A 63 -7.49 12.59 -9.82
C TRP A 63 -7.10 13.05 -8.39
N LYS A 64 -7.54 14.25 -7.96
CA LYS A 64 -7.35 14.73 -6.58
C LYS A 64 -8.21 14.00 -5.53
N LYS A 65 -9.12 13.15 -5.95
CA LYS A 65 -10.00 12.42 -5.04
C LYS A 65 -9.25 11.49 -4.10
N MET A 66 -8.20 10.82 -4.58
CA MET A 66 -7.50 9.82 -3.79
C MET A 66 -6.05 9.69 -4.18
N MET A 67 -5.20 9.58 -3.17
CA MET A 67 -3.83 9.10 -3.31
C MET A 67 -3.67 7.74 -2.60
N THR A 68 -2.65 7.00 -2.93
CA THR A 68 -2.27 5.77 -2.23
C THR A 68 -0.81 5.85 -1.80
N VAL A 69 -0.54 5.30 -0.65
CA VAL A 69 0.80 4.96 -0.17
C VAL A 69 0.93 3.43 -0.22
N GLY A 70 2.12 2.88 -0.20
CA GLY A 70 2.35 1.44 -0.25
C GLY A 70 1.63 0.68 0.87
N ARG A 71 2.32 0.31 1.93
CA ARG A 71 1.68 -0.22 3.14
C ARG A 71 1.41 0.89 4.15
N ALA A 72 0.42 0.68 5.02
CA ALA A 72 0.10 1.63 6.08
C ALA A 72 1.33 1.95 6.95
N SER A 73 2.17 0.95 7.25
CA SER A 73 3.42 1.09 8.00
C SER A 73 4.44 2.03 7.35
N ASP A 74 4.41 2.22 6.03
CA ASP A 74 5.31 3.13 5.34
C ASP A 74 5.10 4.59 5.80
N VAL A 75 3.90 4.93 6.27
CA VAL A 75 3.58 6.26 6.84
C VAL A 75 4.31 6.52 8.15
N LEU A 76 4.85 5.51 8.84
CA LEU A 76 5.68 5.70 10.03
C LEU A 76 7.10 6.20 9.70
N ILE A 77 7.50 6.12 8.44
CA ILE A 77 8.82 6.55 7.96
C ILE A 77 8.84 8.08 7.82
N CYS A 78 9.75 8.74 8.52
CA CYS A 78 9.84 10.20 8.56
C CYS A 78 9.92 10.85 7.16
N ASP A 79 10.69 10.26 6.23
CA ASP A 79 10.83 10.83 4.89
C ASP A 79 9.56 10.63 4.05
N VAL A 80 8.82 9.55 4.27
CA VAL A 80 7.50 9.35 3.66
C VAL A 80 6.52 10.40 4.19
N GLN A 81 6.51 10.69 5.48
CA GLN A 81 5.68 11.75 6.06
C GLN A 81 5.97 13.12 5.45
N LYS A 82 7.25 13.50 5.33
CA LYS A 82 7.65 14.77 4.68
C LYS A 82 7.14 14.84 3.23
N MET A 83 7.31 13.76 2.47
CA MET A 83 6.82 13.69 1.08
C MET A 83 5.30 13.82 1.01
N LEU A 84 4.57 13.12 1.88
CA LEU A 84 3.10 13.16 1.92
C LEU A 84 2.61 14.57 2.28
N THR A 85 3.23 15.23 3.26
CA THR A 85 2.89 16.62 3.63
C THR A 85 3.12 17.56 2.43
N GLN A 86 4.28 17.48 1.78
CA GLN A 86 4.59 18.30 0.60
C GLN A 86 3.61 18.06 -0.56
N ILE A 87 3.25 16.80 -0.83
CA ILE A 87 2.27 16.44 -1.84
C ILE A 87 0.90 17.02 -1.48
N GLN A 88 0.51 16.93 -0.22
CA GLN A 88 -0.78 17.44 0.24
C GLN A 88 -0.87 18.96 0.14
N GLU A 89 0.17 19.69 0.52
CA GLU A 89 0.26 21.14 0.38
C GLU A 89 0.20 21.59 -1.10
N THR A 90 0.83 20.83 -1.99
CA THR A 90 0.93 21.19 -3.41
C THR A 90 -0.31 20.80 -4.21
N VAL A 91 -0.86 19.61 -3.95
CA VAL A 91 -1.92 19.00 -4.76
C VAL A 91 -3.28 19.06 -4.08
N GLY A 92 -3.36 18.75 -2.79
CA GLY A 92 -4.59 18.74 -2.00
C GLY A 92 -5.50 17.55 -2.34
N PHE A 93 -5.11 16.34 -1.95
CA PHE A 93 -5.96 15.15 -2.09
C PHE A 93 -7.05 15.10 -1.01
N GLU A 94 -8.18 14.45 -1.31
CA GLU A 94 -9.26 14.27 -0.35
C GLU A 94 -9.04 13.02 0.54
N TYR A 95 -8.66 11.90 -0.09
CA TYR A 95 -8.47 10.62 0.60
C TYR A 95 -7.05 10.10 0.42
N ILE A 96 -6.59 9.35 1.44
CA ILE A 96 -5.41 8.50 1.36
C ILE A 96 -5.79 7.05 1.60
N LYS A 97 -5.49 6.17 0.63
CA LYS A 97 -5.73 4.74 0.74
C LYS A 97 -4.56 4.07 1.46
N LEU A 98 -4.86 3.38 2.56
CA LEU A 98 -3.93 2.67 3.42
C LEU A 98 -4.22 1.16 3.36
N CYS A 99 -3.26 0.39 2.84
CA CYS A 99 -3.34 -1.07 2.77
C CYS A 99 -2.58 -1.70 3.93
N GLY A 100 -3.02 -2.87 4.38
CA GLY A 100 -2.28 -3.64 5.38
C GLY A 100 -2.32 -3.06 6.79
N ILE A 101 -3.46 -2.46 7.16
CA ILE A 101 -3.63 -1.88 8.50
C ILE A 101 -3.57 -2.90 9.63
N PHE A 102 -3.75 -4.20 9.34
CA PHE A 102 -3.65 -5.30 10.32
C PHE A 102 -2.37 -6.13 10.13
N SER A 103 -1.44 -5.68 9.29
CA SER A 103 -0.16 -6.38 9.10
C SER A 103 0.67 -6.42 10.37
N ASP A 104 1.49 -7.46 10.53
CA ASP A 104 2.29 -7.72 11.73
C ASP A 104 3.28 -6.59 12.07
N ASP A 105 3.72 -5.82 11.10
CA ASP A 105 4.61 -4.66 11.28
C ASP A 105 3.95 -3.50 12.04
N LEU A 106 2.62 -3.49 12.17
CA LEU A 106 1.88 -2.55 13.01
C LEU A 106 1.54 -3.12 14.41
N HIS A 107 1.85 -4.39 14.67
CA HIS A 107 1.66 -5.07 15.96
C HIS A 107 0.24 -4.98 16.53
N ILE A 108 -0.78 -4.93 15.66
CA ILE A 108 -2.18 -4.73 16.07
C ILE A 108 -2.75 -5.93 16.81
N TYR A 109 -2.41 -7.14 16.36
CA TYR A 109 -2.90 -8.39 16.94
C TYR A 109 -1.77 -9.23 17.48
N ASN A 110 -1.94 -9.71 18.70
CA ASN A 110 -1.06 -10.68 19.32
C ASN A 110 -1.89 -11.63 20.19
N GLU A 111 -1.25 -12.67 20.73
CA GLU A 111 -1.87 -13.60 21.65
C GLU A 111 -0.94 -13.83 22.86
N THR A 112 -1.54 -13.96 24.03
CA THR A 112 -0.83 -14.43 25.22
C THR A 112 -0.38 -15.88 25.06
N ALA A 113 0.41 -16.39 26.02
CA ALA A 113 0.76 -17.81 26.08
C ALA A 113 -0.50 -18.73 26.20
N SER A 114 -1.58 -18.21 26.78
CA SER A 114 -2.87 -18.90 26.92
C SER A 114 -3.80 -18.71 25.72
N LYS A 115 -3.29 -18.19 24.58
CA LYS A 115 -4.06 -17.94 23.35
C LYS A 115 -5.18 -16.89 23.49
N VAL A 116 -5.07 -16.01 24.49
CA VAL A 116 -6.00 -14.88 24.63
C VAL A 116 -5.55 -13.75 23.71
N PRO A 117 -6.45 -13.20 22.86
CA PRO A 117 -6.13 -12.08 21.99
C PRO A 117 -5.67 -10.83 22.76
N VAL A 118 -4.69 -10.15 22.21
CA VAL A 118 -4.17 -8.87 22.72
C VAL A 118 -4.12 -7.89 21.54
N TYR A 119 -4.76 -6.75 21.69
CA TYR A 119 -4.82 -5.72 20.67
C TYR A 119 -3.99 -4.49 21.05
N SER A 120 -3.27 -3.91 20.09
CA SER A 120 -2.51 -2.67 20.27
C SER A 120 -2.63 -1.80 19.02
N PHE A 121 -3.22 -0.63 19.15
CA PHE A 121 -3.43 0.27 18.02
C PHE A 121 -2.44 1.44 17.97
N SER A 122 -1.40 1.43 18.82
CA SER A 122 -0.48 2.55 19.01
C SER A 122 0.25 3.01 17.75
N TYR A 123 0.65 2.09 16.87
CA TYR A 123 1.26 2.46 15.59
C TYR A 123 0.24 2.96 14.58
N LEU A 124 -0.93 2.34 14.54
CA LEU A 124 -2.02 2.78 13.68
C LEU A 124 -2.51 4.17 14.08
N ASP A 125 -2.60 4.45 15.37
CA ASP A 125 -2.96 5.79 15.87
C ASP A 125 -2.01 6.87 15.35
N LYS A 126 -0.70 6.62 15.39
CA LYS A 126 0.30 7.56 14.84
C LYS A 126 0.10 7.82 13.35
N ILE A 127 -0.26 6.77 12.60
CA ILE A 127 -0.55 6.88 11.16
C ILE A 127 -1.81 7.71 10.94
N LEU A 128 -2.89 7.40 11.65
CA LEU A 128 -4.17 8.08 11.50
C LEU A 128 -4.10 9.53 11.98
N ASP A 129 -3.42 9.80 13.10
CA ASP A 129 -3.19 11.16 13.59
C ASP A 129 -2.44 12.00 12.55
N PHE A 130 -1.38 11.44 11.94
CA PHE A 130 -0.64 12.10 10.86
C PHE A 130 -1.53 12.40 9.65
N VAL A 131 -2.34 11.45 9.23
CA VAL A 131 -3.27 11.59 8.09
C VAL A 131 -4.28 12.71 8.35
N ILE A 132 -4.87 12.73 9.54
CA ILE A 132 -5.89 13.72 9.93
C ILE A 132 -5.28 15.12 10.04
N VAL A 133 -4.10 15.27 10.65
CA VAL A 133 -3.39 16.56 10.77
C VAL A 133 -3.05 17.13 9.38
N ASN A 134 -2.81 16.28 8.39
CA ASN A 134 -2.60 16.71 6.99
C ASN A 134 -3.91 16.88 6.21
N HIS A 135 -5.07 16.97 6.88
CA HIS A 135 -6.39 17.17 6.26
C HIS A 135 -6.78 16.09 5.24
N LEU A 136 -6.23 14.88 5.37
CA LEU A 136 -6.59 13.72 4.56
C LEU A 136 -7.63 12.87 5.27
N LYS A 137 -8.56 12.30 4.51
CA LYS A 137 -9.50 11.31 5.02
C LYS A 137 -8.95 9.90 4.76
N PRO A 138 -8.91 9.02 5.79
CA PRO A 138 -8.48 7.66 5.59
C PRO A 138 -9.44 6.85 4.69
N TRP A 139 -8.87 6.08 3.76
CA TRP A 139 -9.51 4.94 3.15
C TRP A 139 -8.77 3.68 3.60
N LEU A 140 -9.35 2.97 4.57
CA LEU A 140 -8.70 1.85 5.26
C LEU A 140 -9.06 0.53 4.59
N GLN A 141 -8.06 -0.21 4.12
CA GLN A 141 -8.26 -1.58 3.70
C GLN A 141 -7.98 -2.52 4.88
N LEU A 142 -9.03 -3.20 5.36
CA LEU A 142 -8.99 -4.22 6.40
C LEU A 142 -8.19 -5.42 5.86
N SER A 143 -6.90 -5.34 5.98
CA SER A 143 -5.86 -6.28 5.49
C SER A 143 -4.54 -5.93 6.17
N TYR A 144 -3.49 -6.71 6.15
CA TYR A 144 -3.49 -8.11 5.78
C TYR A 144 -3.77 -8.97 7.02
N MET A 145 -3.59 -10.29 6.91
CA MET A 145 -3.87 -11.19 8.03
C MET A 145 -2.72 -11.13 9.05
N PRO A 146 -2.98 -10.89 10.35
CA PRO A 146 -1.96 -11.11 11.38
C PRO A 146 -1.48 -12.56 11.37
N GLU A 147 -0.18 -12.78 11.51
CA GLU A 147 0.41 -14.12 11.42
C GLU A 147 -0.24 -15.12 12.38
N LYS A 148 -0.50 -14.69 13.63
CA LYS A 148 -1.13 -15.55 14.65
C LYS A 148 -2.59 -15.89 14.36
N LEU A 149 -3.26 -15.08 13.57
CA LEU A 149 -4.63 -15.31 13.13
C LEU A 149 -4.69 -16.05 11.79
N ALA A 150 -3.58 -16.16 11.08
CA ALA A 150 -3.50 -16.76 9.76
C ALA A 150 -3.68 -18.28 9.79
N LYS A 151 -4.48 -18.83 8.88
CA LYS A 151 -4.61 -20.26 8.63
C LYS A 151 -3.28 -20.86 8.11
N TYR A 152 -2.55 -20.08 7.32
CA TYR A 152 -1.25 -20.43 6.75
C TYR A 152 -0.22 -19.34 7.09
N PRO A 153 0.45 -19.39 8.26
CA PRO A 153 1.32 -18.32 8.75
C PRO A 153 2.47 -17.97 7.79
N ASN A 154 2.95 -18.93 7.02
CA ASN A 154 4.08 -18.76 6.10
C ASN A 154 3.67 -18.22 4.72
N ARG A 155 2.38 -17.99 4.47
CA ARG A 155 1.90 -17.50 3.17
C ARG A 155 2.08 -15.98 3.09
N ARG A 156 3.26 -15.56 2.67
CA ARG A 156 3.63 -14.14 2.60
C ARG A 156 3.84 -13.66 1.18
N LEU A 157 3.34 -12.46 0.90
CA LEU A 157 3.58 -11.70 -0.32
C LEU A 157 4.06 -10.30 0.06
N PHE A 158 5.23 -9.89 -0.43
CA PHE A 158 5.84 -8.59 -0.11
C PHE A 158 5.92 -8.30 1.41
N GLY A 159 6.18 -9.34 2.21
CA GLY A 159 6.28 -9.23 3.67
C GLY A 159 4.94 -9.28 4.43
N ALA A 160 3.81 -9.20 3.75
CA ALA A 160 2.48 -9.30 4.37
C ALA A 160 1.94 -10.74 4.29
N ASN A 161 1.19 -11.17 5.32
CA ASN A 161 0.53 -12.47 5.28
C ASN A 161 -0.79 -12.36 4.52
N VAL A 162 -0.91 -13.13 3.44
CA VAL A 162 -2.09 -13.13 2.55
C VAL A 162 -3.01 -14.33 2.75
N SER A 163 -2.89 -15.03 3.88
CA SER A 163 -3.72 -16.17 4.23
C SER A 163 -5.14 -15.76 4.65
N GLN A 164 -6.07 -16.69 4.53
CA GLN A 164 -7.35 -16.63 5.25
C GLN A 164 -7.12 -16.69 6.76
N PRO A 165 -8.06 -16.21 7.60
CA PRO A 165 -8.01 -16.45 9.04
C PRO A 165 -8.22 -17.95 9.33
N HIS A 166 -7.60 -18.46 10.39
CA HIS A 166 -7.93 -19.78 10.92
C HIS A 166 -9.31 -19.81 11.59
N SER A 167 -9.79 -18.65 12.04
CA SER A 167 -11.10 -18.43 12.64
C SER A 167 -11.71 -17.12 12.15
N VAL A 168 -12.82 -17.22 11.43
CA VAL A 168 -13.57 -16.04 10.97
C VAL A 168 -14.11 -15.24 12.16
N SER A 169 -14.54 -15.90 13.23
CA SER A 169 -15.01 -15.22 14.44
C SER A 169 -13.90 -14.39 15.10
N ALA A 170 -12.66 -14.90 15.17
CA ALA A 170 -11.53 -14.15 15.71
C ALA A 170 -11.14 -12.96 14.81
N TRP A 171 -11.28 -13.09 13.49
CA TRP A 171 -11.15 -11.98 12.57
C TRP A 171 -12.21 -10.90 12.80
N CYS A 172 -13.48 -11.30 12.91
CA CYS A 172 -14.58 -10.38 13.19
C CYS A 172 -14.37 -9.66 14.54
N GLN A 173 -13.85 -10.36 15.55
CA GLN A 173 -13.51 -9.75 16.83
C GLN A 173 -12.39 -8.70 16.67
N LEU A 174 -11.34 -8.99 15.90
CA LEU A 174 -10.29 -7.99 15.59
C LEU A 174 -10.88 -6.74 14.92
N VAL A 175 -11.76 -6.92 13.93
CA VAL A 175 -12.41 -5.81 13.24
C VAL A 175 -13.31 -5.01 14.21
N HIS A 176 -14.06 -5.70 15.06
CA HIS A 176 -14.90 -5.07 16.07
C HIS A 176 -14.09 -4.23 17.05
N GLU A 177 -13.01 -4.77 17.65
CA GLU A 177 -12.14 -4.04 18.57
C GLU A 177 -11.48 -2.83 17.89
N PHE A 178 -11.07 -3.00 16.65
CA PHE A 178 -10.55 -1.90 15.86
C PHE A 178 -11.59 -0.78 15.66
N LEU A 179 -12.82 -1.12 15.27
CA LEU A 179 -13.89 -0.13 15.06
C LEU A 179 -14.28 0.57 16.36
N LEU A 180 -14.34 -0.15 17.48
CA LEU A 180 -14.55 0.45 18.80
C LEU A 180 -13.45 1.45 19.13
N HIS A 181 -12.19 1.05 18.98
CA HIS A 181 -11.03 1.88 19.27
C HIS A 181 -11.04 3.19 18.47
N ILE A 182 -11.20 3.12 17.15
CA ILE A 182 -11.20 4.33 16.33
C ILE A 182 -12.44 5.20 16.59
N THR A 183 -13.58 4.60 16.94
CA THR A 183 -14.80 5.34 17.29
C THR A 183 -14.62 6.10 18.59
N ASP A 184 -14.01 5.48 19.59
CA ASP A 184 -13.71 6.13 20.87
C ASP A 184 -12.70 7.27 20.71
N ARG A 185 -11.64 7.05 19.90
CA ARG A 185 -10.57 8.00 19.72
C ARG A 185 -10.94 9.20 18.84
N TYR A 186 -11.60 8.98 17.71
CA TYR A 186 -11.83 10.02 16.69
C TYR A 186 -13.28 10.50 16.62
N GLY A 187 -14.20 9.81 17.25
CA GLY A 187 -15.62 10.11 17.22
C GLY A 187 -16.34 9.57 15.98
N LEU A 188 -17.56 9.12 16.16
CA LEU A 188 -18.38 8.48 15.10
C LEU A 188 -18.58 9.40 13.89
N ASP A 189 -18.80 10.71 14.09
CA ASP A 189 -19.06 11.64 12.98
C ASP A 189 -17.82 11.84 12.10
N THR A 190 -16.62 11.79 12.67
CA THR A 190 -15.36 11.79 11.90
C THR A 190 -15.24 10.52 11.07
N ILE A 191 -15.46 9.36 11.70
CA ILE A 191 -15.29 8.06 11.06
C ILE A 191 -16.29 7.83 9.92
N LYS A 192 -17.51 8.35 10.02
CA LYS A 192 -18.51 8.31 8.94
C LYS A 192 -18.01 8.97 7.64
N THR A 193 -17.00 9.84 7.71
CA THR A 193 -16.38 10.46 6.53
C THR A 193 -15.30 9.60 5.90
N TRP A 194 -14.85 8.54 6.58
CA TRP A 194 -13.81 7.64 6.12
C TRP A 194 -14.37 6.59 5.16
N LYS A 195 -13.49 5.86 4.51
CA LYS A 195 -13.86 4.72 3.68
C LYS A 195 -13.22 3.45 4.20
N PHE A 196 -13.98 2.38 4.17
CA PHE A 196 -13.52 1.06 4.55
C PHE A 196 -13.66 0.12 3.38
N GLY A 197 -12.66 -0.71 3.16
CA GLY A 197 -12.67 -1.78 2.18
C GLY A 197 -12.12 -3.05 2.79
N LEU A 198 -12.67 -4.19 2.40
CA LEU A 198 -12.16 -5.47 2.84
C LEU A 198 -11.14 -5.98 1.85
N TRP A 199 -9.99 -6.38 2.38
CA TRP A 199 -8.88 -6.98 1.64
C TRP A 199 -8.26 -6.07 0.56
N ASN A 200 -7.28 -6.60 -0.17
CA ASN A 200 -6.64 -5.90 -1.29
C ASN A 200 -6.62 -6.83 -2.50
N GLN A 201 -7.16 -6.38 -3.63
CA GLN A 201 -7.19 -7.13 -4.90
C GLN A 201 -7.69 -8.59 -4.77
N PRO A 202 -8.88 -8.84 -4.18
CA PRO A 202 -9.37 -10.20 -3.92
C PRO A 202 -9.63 -11.03 -5.20
N ASN A 203 -9.71 -10.37 -6.35
CA ASN A 203 -9.92 -10.96 -7.67
C ASN A 203 -8.62 -11.36 -8.40
N THR A 204 -7.48 -11.16 -7.79
CA THR A 204 -6.20 -11.63 -8.34
C THR A 204 -6.04 -13.12 -8.01
N SER A 205 -5.07 -13.81 -8.62
CA SER A 205 -4.90 -15.27 -8.45
C SER A 205 -4.92 -15.69 -6.97
N SER A 206 -5.49 -16.87 -6.71
CA SER A 206 -5.62 -17.46 -5.37
C SER A 206 -4.33 -17.50 -4.57
N ASP A 207 -3.19 -17.53 -5.25
CA ASP A 207 -1.87 -17.57 -4.63
C ASP A 207 -1.47 -16.24 -3.99
N LEU A 208 -2.05 -15.14 -4.46
CA LEU A 208 -1.74 -13.80 -3.97
C LEU A 208 -2.61 -13.36 -2.79
N PHE A 209 -3.86 -13.88 -2.66
CA PHE A 209 -4.83 -13.32 -1.72
C PHE A 209 -5.56 -14.31 -0.83
N GLY A 210 -5.09 -15.54 -0.73
CA GLY A 210 -5.51 -16.46 0.31
C GLY A 210 -6.86 -17.12 0.13
N PHE A 211 -7.68 -16.67 -0.80
CA PHE A 211 -8.98 -17.27 -1.07
C PHE A 211 -8.89 -18.18 -2.30
N THR A 212 -9.42 -19.39 -2.17
CA THR A 212 -9.34 -20.41 -3.23
C THR A 212 -10.37 -20.19 -4.35
N ASN A 213 -11.45 -19.47 -4.03
CA ASN A 213 -12.52 -19.15 -4.98
C ASN A 213 -13.30 -17.89 -4.50
N GLU A 214 -14.11 -17.35 -5.38
CA GLU A 214 -14.93 -16.16 -5.12
C GLU A 214 -15.94 -16.37 -3.97
N ASN A 215 -16.54 -17.55 -3.86
CA ASN A 215 -17.52 -17.84 -2.83
C ASN A 215 -16.92 -17.76 -1.42
N ASP A 216 -15.70 -18.25 -1.23
CA ASP A 216 -14.98 -18.15 0.05
C ASP A 216 -14.74 -16.68 0.42
N PHE A 217 -14.36 -15.85 -0.57
CA PHE A 217 -14.21 -14.42 -0.35
C PHE A 217 -15.54 -13.74 -0.01
N PHE A 218 -16.63 -14.06 -0.71
CA PHE A 218 -17.93 -13.48 -0.42
C PHE A 218 -18.49 -13.90 0.95
N LEU A 219 -18.23 -15.13 1.39
CA LEU A 219 -18.57 -15.57 2.75
C LEU A 219 -17.76 -14.78 3.81
N PHE A 220 -16.47 -14.61 3.57
CA PHE A 220 -15.60 -13.79 4.42
C PHE A 220 -16.07 -12.33 4.46
N TYR A 221 -16.39 -11.75 3.31
CA TYR A 221 -16.93 -10.40 3.20
C TYR A 221 -18.21 -10.25 4.02
N LYS A 222 -19.19 -11.14 3.81
CA LYS A 222 -20.44 -11.15 4.56
C LYS A 222 -20.26 -11.27 6.08
N SER A 223 -19.28 -12.04 6.51
CA SER A 223 -19.01 -12.23 7.93
C SER A 223 -18.31 -11.03 8.58
N THR A 224 -17.64 -10.20 7.78
CA THR A 224 -16.91 -9.01 8.25
C THR A 224 -17.83 -7.79 8.38
N TYR A 225 -18.90 -7.73 7.60
CA TYR A 225 -19.92 -6.68 7.60
C TYR A 225 -21.13 -7.08 8.42
#